data_9a0a9fabc42a0b5336749faf584dfda7
#
_entry.id   9a0a9fabc42a0b5336749faf584dfda7
#
_cell.length_a   1.000
_cell.length_b   1.000
_cell.length_c   1.000
_cell.angle_alpha   90.00
_cell.angle_beta   90.00
_cell.angle_gamma   90.00
#
_symmetry.space_group_name_H-M   'P 1'
#
loop_
_entity.id
_entity.type
_entity.pdbx_description
1 polymer ?
#
loop_
_entity_poly.entity_id
_entity_poly.type
_entity_poly.pdbx_seq_one_letter_code
_entity_poly.pdbx_strand_id
1 'polypeptide(L)'
;MFEQDFEAMLRQYESSLNDKKRFTALVKDLFPDQAKNVNLLLMAYNMGIAQDIQSASRINNTFAFRYVKRLMDDFGLSRVNADWIISVWCSCYGEKILGKPCEITVQKQGSGPAIKAEQSTSGGQYGDLFTYRRSGQGAGLAVTGFRGDNKRTIIFQNRCGNFSVIEIAEDSFSNEEIEEAILTEGISVIGKCAFAGCRKLHQVVLPMTMKEIGDGVVEDCSCLKSLFLPMQLEKIGMEAFKGTGLKTLSIPKSVYWIGDGVLANCLALEHISLPENIDRIPERMFEGCAALRKVQLNERTTAIGNRAFFGCSSLEFLVIPDSVVNIGDDAFAGTDKCFMIQCSFGSYAEEYARKHKIKYQLV
;
A
#
# COMPACT_ATOMS: atom_id res chain seq x y z
N MET A 1 -26.56 -11.25 -0.48
CA MET A 1 -26.99 -10.03 -1.19
C MET A 1 -25.82 -9.46 -2.01
N PHE A 2 -24.78 -8.85 -1.46
CA PHE A 2 -23.66 -8.28 -2.25
C PHE A 2 -22.99 -9.25 -3.23
N GLU A 3 -22.70 -10.50 -2.82
CA GLU A 3 -22.07 -11.49 -3.68
C GLU A 3 -22.95 -11.89 -4.89
N GLN A 4 -24.28 -11.95 -4.70
CA GLN A 4 -25.23 -12.22 -5.77
C GLN A 4 -25.29 -11.06 -6.77
N ASP A 5 -25.29 -9.82 -6.25
CA ASP A 5 -25.31 -8.62 -7.07
C ASP A 5 -23.97 -8.47 -7.83
N PHE A 6 -22.84 -8.79 -7.19
CA PHE A 6 -21.54 -8.83 -7.84
C PHE A 6 -21.44 -9.91 -8.93
N GLU A 7 -22.00 -11.10 -8.70
CA GLU A 7 -22.13 -12.14 -9.73
C GLU A 7 -22.97 -11.67 -10.92
N ALA A 8 -24.13 -11.06 -10.67
CA ALA A 8 -25.01 -10.54 -11.72
C ALA A 8 -24.29 -9.47 -12.57
N MET A 9 -23.56 -8.57 -11.90
CA MET A 9 -22.71 -7.56 -12.56
C MET A 9 -21.64 -8.20 -13.44
N LEU A 10 -20.91 -9.21 -12.94
CA LEU A 10 -19.88 -9.91 -13.71
C LEU A 10 -20.48 -10.60 -14.95
N ARG A 11 -21.65 -11.21 -14.84
CA ARG A 11 -22.35 -11.83 -16.00
C ARG A 11 -22.71 -10.82 -17.07
N GLN A 12 -23.19 -9.65 -16.65
CA GLN A 12 -23.63 -8.61 -17.58
C GLN A 12 -22.48 -7.88 -18.25
N TYR A 13 -21.35 -7.73 -17.55
CA TYR A 13 -20.23 -6.87 -17.98
C TYR A 13 -18.89 -7.62 -18.05
N GLU A 14 -18.89 -8.91 -18.36
CA GLU A 14 -17.68 -9.75 -18.41
C GLU A 14 -16.59 -9.15 -19.30
N SER A 15 -16.96 -8.56 -20.45
CA SER A 15 -16.03 -7.93 -21.37
C SER A 15 -15.24 -6.77 -20.74
N SER A 16 -15.76 -6.14 -19.68
CA SER A 16 -15.08 -5.05 -18.98
C SER A 16 -13.89 -5.52 -18.15
N LEU A 17 -13.80 -6.82 -17.83
CA LEU A 17 -12.67 -7.41 -17.07
C LEU A 17 -11.31 -7.23 -17.76
N ASN A 18 -11.31 -7.00 -19.08
CA ASN A 18 -10.08 -6.77 -19.85
C ASN A 18 -9.66 -5.28 -19.85
N ASP A 19 -10.51 -4.37 -19.39
CA ASP A 19 -10.23 -2.94 -19.26
C ASP A 19 -10.30 -2.53 -17.79
N LYS A 20 -9.12 -2.40 -17.16
CA LYS A 20 -9.01 -2.07 -15.73
C LYS A 20 -9.73 -0.78 -15.34
N LYS A 21 -9.66 0.26 -16.17
CA LYS A 21 -10.30 1.55 -15.87
C LYS A 21 -11.82 1.40 -15.92
N ARG A 22 -12.32 0.78 -16.97
CA ARG A 22 -13.76 0.55 -17.18
C ARG A 22 -14.33 -0.36 -16.09
N PHE A 23 -13.68 -1.48 -15.79
CA PHE A 23 -14.13 -2.41 -14.75
C PHE A 23 -14.14 -1.74 -13.37
N THR A 24 -13.06 -1.04 -13.01
CA THR A 24 -12.98 -0.34 -11.73
C THR A 24 -14.08 0.72 -11.57
N ALA A 25 -14.34 1.52 -12.61
CA ALA A 25 -15.41 2.52 -12.59
C ALA A 25 -16.77 1.84 -12.43
N LEU A 26 -17.04 0.81 -13.23
CA LEU A 26 -18.31 0.09 -13.23
C LEU A 26 -18.64 -0.52 -11.85
N VAL A 27 -17.67 -1.21 -11.23
CA VAL A 27 -17.88 -1.83 -9.90
C VAL A 27 -18.20 -0.77 -8.84
N LYS A 28 -17.55 0.38 -8.90
CA LYS A 28 -17.80 1.48 -7.96
C LYS A 28 -19.15 2.14 -8.16
N ASP A 29 -19.55 2.34 -9.41
CA ASP A 29 -20.82 2.98 -9.76
C ASP A 29 -22.03 2.10 -9.38
N LEU A 30 -21.89 0.79 -9.51
CA LEU A 30 -22.96 -0.17 -9.19
C LEU A 30 -23.08 -0.49 -7.69
N PHE A 31 -22.01 -0.31 -6.92
CA PHE A 31 -21.98 -0.64 -5.50
C PHE A 31 -21.48 0.53 -4.62
N PRO A 32 -22.12 1.71 -4.70
CA PRO A 32 -21.65 2.90 -3.99
C PRO A 32 -21.66 2.73 -2.47
N ASP A 33 -22.61 1.96 -1.93
CA ASP A 33 -22.76 1.73 -0.49
C ASP A 33 -21.89 0.57 0.04
N GLN A 34 -21.11 -0.09 -0.83
CA GLN A 34 -20.29 -1.26 -0.49
C GLN A 34 -18.79 -0.99 -0.67
N ALA A 35 -18.36 0.25 -0.45
CA ALA A 35 -17.00 0.71 -0.75
C ALA A 35 -15.89 -0.20 -0.19
N LYS A 36 -16.05 -0.72 1.04
CA LYS A 36 -15.10 -1.66 1.65
C LYS A 36 -14.98 -2.95 0.83
N ASN A 37 -16.11 -3.59 0.53
CA ASN A 37 -16.14 -4.86 -0.20
C ASN A 37 -15.63 -4.67 -1.63
N VAL A 38 -16.01 -3.57 -2.28
CA VAL A 38 -15.53 -3.18 -3.62
C VAL A 38 -14.02 -3.03 -3.63
N ASN A 39 -13.46 -2.28 -2.70
CA ASN A 39 -12.00 -2.07 -2.65
C ASN A 39 -11.24 -3.37 -2.42
N LEU A 40 -11.72 -4.23 -1.53
CA LEU A 40 -11.13 -5.54 -1.27
C LEU A 40 -11.16 -6.43 -2.52
N LEU A 41 -12.28 -6.48 -3.25
CA LEU A 41 -12.37 -7.25 -4.51
C LEU A 41 -11.48 -6.67 -5.61
N LEU A 42 -11.40 -5.34 -5.73
CA LEU A 42 -10.54 -4.67 -6.69
C LEU A 42 -9.04 -4.90 -6.40
N MET A 43 -8.65 -5.13 -5.14
CA MET A 43 -7.28 -5.54 -4.81
C MET A 43 -6.91 -6.84 -5.53
N ALA A 44 -7.70 -7.91 -5.36
CA ALA A 44 -7.44 -9.18 -6.02
C ALA A 44 -7.54 -9.06 -7.54
N TYR A 45 -8.47 -8.26 -8.06
CA TYR A 45 -8.56 -7.98 -9.49
C TYR A 45 -7.27 -7.35 -10.03
N ASN A 46 -6.71 -6.37 -9.33
CA ASN A 46 -5.47 -5.71 -9.72
C ASN A 46 -4.23 -6.63 -9.64
N MET A 47 -4.29 -7.67 -8.81
CA MET A 47 -3.28 -8.74 -8.76
C MET A 47 -3.38 -9.70 -9.95
N GLY A 48 -4.41 -9.58 -10.80
CA GLY A 48 -4.62 -10.43 -11.97
C GLY A 48 -5.44 -11.69 -11.70
N ILE A 49 -6.21 -11.77 -10.60
CA ILE A 49 -6.99 -12.95 -10.25
C ILE A 49 -7.97 -13.36 -11.37
N ALA A 50 -8.59 -12.39 -12.05
CA ALA A 50 -9.56 -12.68 -13.12
C ALA A 50 -8.90 -13.40 -14.30
N GLN A 51 -7.72 -12.93 -14.73
CA GLN A 51 -6.96 -13.54 -15.83
C GLN A 51 -6.43 -14.93 -15.45
N ASP A 52 -5.96 -15.09 -14.22
CA ASP A 52 -5.48 -16.37 -13.73
C ASP A 52 -6.64 -17.38 -13.56
N ILE A 53 -7.83 -16.93 -13.15
CA ILE A 53 -9.03 -17.76 -13.14
C ILE A 53 -9.41 -18.17 -14.56
N GLN A 54 -9.35 -17.24 -15.54
CA GLN A 54 -9.64 -17.56 -16.96
C GLN A 54 -8.68 -18.61 -17.51
N SER A 55 -7.40 -18.52 -17.19
CA SER A 55 -6.37 -19.44 -17.71
C SER A 55 -6.28 -20.77 -16.96
N ALA A 56 -6.80 -20.88 -15.74
CA ALA A 56 -6.77 -22.09 -14.95
C ALA A 56 -7.71 -23.17 -15.52
N SER A 57 -7.27 -24.43 -15.58
CA SER A 57 -8.14 -25.56 -15.94
C SER A 57 -9.13 -25.93 -14.84
N ARG A 58 -8.74 -25.74 -13.58
CA ARG A 58 -9.56 -25.93 -12.37
C ARG A 58 -9.11 -24.99 -11.27
N ILE A 59 -10.01 -24.69 -10.34
CA ILE A 59 -9.75 -23.84 -9.19
C ILE A 59 -9.74 -24.74 -7.95
N ASN A 60 -8.60 -24.87 -7.33
CA ASN A 60 -8.40 -25.71 -6.14
C ASN A 60 -7.84 -24.92 -4.97
N ASN A 61 -7.69 -25.58 -3.82
CA ASN A 61 -7.14 -24.94 -2.61
C ASN A 61 -5.72 -24.38 -2.82
N THR A 62 -4.88 -24.98 -3.67
CA THR A 62 -3.54 -24.46 -3.96
C THR A 62 -3.62 -23.14 -4.72
N PHE A 63 -4.54 -23.03 -5.70
CA PHE A 63 -4.82 -21.78 -6.40
C PHE A 63 -5.28 -20.69 -5.42
N ALA A 64 -6.30 -21.00 -4.60
CA ALA A 64 -6.84 -20.07 -3.62
C ALA A 64 -5.79 -19.65 -2.59
N PHE A 65 -5.04 -20.61 -2.04
CA PHE A 65 -4.01 -20.34 -1.05
C PHE A 65 -2.91 -19.38 -1.54
N ARG A 66 -2.50 -19.48 -2.81
CA ARG A 66 -1.51 -18.58 -3.40
C ARG A 66 -1.97 -17.12 -3.33
N TYR A 67 -3.24 -16.86 -3.66
CA TYR A 67 -3.80 -15.52 -3.61
C TYR A 67 -4.07 -15.06 -2.18
N VAL A 68 -4.63 -15.93 -1.34
CA VAL A 68 -4.84 -15.63 0.09
C VAL A 68 -3.52 -15.26 0.74
N LYS A 69 -2.46 -16.05 0.50
CA LYS A 69 -1.13 -15.75 1.03
C LYS A 69 -0.62 -14.40 0.54
N ARG A 70 -0.71 -14.11 -0.76
CA ARG A 70 -0.30 -12.81 -1.31
C ARG A 70 -1.11 -11.66 -0.75
N LEU A 71 -2.42 -11.80 -0.59
CA LEU A 71 -3.26 -10.79 0.04
C LEU A 71 -2.87 -10.53 1.50
N MET A 72 -2.43 -11.56 2.23
CA MET A 72 -1.92 -11.40 3.59
C MET A 72 -0.51 -10.83 3.62
N ASP A 73 0.40 -11.35 2.81
CA ASP A 73 1.82 -11.01 2.84
C ASP A 73 2.10 -9.65 2.17
N ASP A 74 1.47 -9.39 1.00
CA ASP A 74 1.73 -8.19 0.19
C ASP A 74 0.83 -7.01 0.60
N PHE A 75 -0.37 -7.30 1.16
CA PHE A 75 -1.39 -6.28 1.45
C PHE A 75 -1.84 -6.24 2.92
N GLY A 76 -1.29 -7.08 3.78
CA GLY A 76 -1.57 -7.11 5.21
C GLY A 76 -3.01 -7.43 5.59
N LEU A 77 -3.74 -8.04 4.69
CA LEU A 77 -5.12 -8.38 5.00
C LEU A 77 -5.19 -9.47 6.08
N SER A 78 -6.20 -9.36 6.94
CA SER A 78 -6.54 -10.47 7.83
C SER A 78 -6.88 -11.71 7.00
N ARG A 79 -6.59 -12.90 7.54
CA ARG A 79 -6.92 -14.18 6.89
C ARG A 79 -8.40 -14.24 6.48
N VAL A 80 -9.30 -13.74 7.33
CA VAL A 80 -10.75 -13.73 7.08
C VAL A 80 -11.10 -12.88 5.84
N ASN A 81 -10.52 -11.69 5.71
CA ASN A 81 -10.76 -10.83 4.56
C ASN A 81 -10.16 -11.43 3.28
N ALA A 82 -8.95 -11.97 3.35
CA ALA A 82 -8.31 -12.59 2.20
C ALA A 82 -9.07 -13.84 1.71
N ASP A 83 -9.50 -14.72 2.63
CA ASP A 83 -10.30 -15.90 2.31
C ASP A 83 -11.64 -15.49 1.69
N TRP A 84 -12.32 -14.46 2.21
CA TRP A 84 -13.57 -13.95 1.65
C TRP A 84 -13.40 -13.42 0.21
N ILE A 85 -12.39 -12.57 -0.04
CA ILE A 85 -12.10 -12.01 -1.37
C ILE A 85 -11.92 -13.15 -2.39
N ILE A 86 -11.09 -14.13 -2.06
CA ILE A 86 -10.76 -15.22 -2.97
C ILE A 86 -11.97 -16.14 -3.16
N SER A 87 -12.75 -16.39 -2.12
CA SER A 87 -14.00 -17.14 -2.22
C SER A 87 -14.98 -16.47 -3.18
N VAL A 88 -15.17 -15.14 -3.10
CA VAL A 88 -16.07 -14.40 -3.99
C VAL A 88 -15.60 -14.49 -5.43
N TRP A 89 -14.31 -14.24 -5.73
CA TRP A 89 -13.79 -14.33 -7.10
C TRP A 89 -13.87 -15.74 -7.67
N CYS A 90 -13.49 -16.74 -6.91
CA CYS A 90 -13.50 -18.13 -7.37
C CYS A 90 -14.92 -18.66 -7.55
N SER A 91 -15.83 -18.35 -6.63
CA SER A 91 -17.23 -18.79 -6.72
C SER A 91 -18.01 -18.01 -7.78
N CYS A 92 -18.00 -16.66 -7.72
CA CYS A 92 -18.82 -15.87 -8.65
C CYS A 92 -18.28 -15.93 -10.08
N TYR A 93 -16.97 -15.72 -10.26
CA TYR A 93 -16.40 -15.67 -11.62
C TYR A 93 -15.96 -17.05 -12.11
N GLY A 94 -15.20 -17.79 -11.31
CA GLY A 94 -14.66 -19.08 -11.72
C GLY A 94 -15.72 -20.16 -11.90
N GLU A 95 -16.52 -20.43 -10.87
CA GLU A 95 -17.50 -21.52 -10.88
C GLU A 95 -18.77 -21.13 -11.63
N LYS A 96 -19.41 -20.02 -11.26
CA LYS A 96 -20.76 -19.71 -11.76
C LYS A 96 -20.79 -19.04 -13.13
N ILE A 97 -19.73 -18.34 -13.56
CA ILE A 97 -19.66 -17.68 -14.87
C ILE A 97 -18.88 -18.55 -15.86
N LEU A 98 -17.66 -18.96 -15.50
CA LEU A 98 -16.81 -19.73 -16.41
C LEU A 98 -17.06 -21.25 -16.35
N GLY A 99 -17.93 -21.74 -15.44
CA GLY A 99 -18.24 -23.17 -15.30
C GLY A 99 -17.04 -24.03 -14.90
N LYS A 100 -16.01 -23.47 -14.28
CA LYS A 100 -14.80 -24.22 -13.90
C LYS A 100 -15.02 -24.99 -12.63
N PRO A 101 -14.51 -26.25 -12.53
CA PRO A 101 -14.56 -26.98 -11.26
C PRO A 101 -13.86 -26.19 -10.14
N CYS A 102 -14.61 -25.87 -9.09
CA CYS A 102 -14.12 -25.14 -7.94
C CYS A 102 -14.14 -26.05 -6.70
N GLU A 103 -12.96 -26.49 -6.27
CA GLU A 103 -12.77 -27.37 -5.11
C GLU A 103 -12.09 -26.59 -3.97
N ILE A 104 -12.68 -25.47 -3.56
CA ILE A 104 -12.14 -24.65 -2.50
C ILE A 104 -12.87 -24.95 -1.20
N THR A 105 -12.12 -25.41 -0.19
CA THR A 105 -12.57 -25.53 1.20
C THR A 105 -12.21 -24.27 1.97
N VAL A 106 -12.63 -23.10 1.49
CA VAL A 106 -12.59 -21.90 2.32
C VAL A 106 -13.78 -22.02 3.29
N GLN A 107 -13.52 -21.93 4.59
CA GLN A 107 -14.60 -21.95 5.55
C GLN A 107 -15.57 -20.82 5.20
N LYS A 108 -16.77 -21.17 4.77
CA LYS A 108 -17.89 -20.25 4.61
C LYS A 108 -18.32 -19.74 5.98
N GLN A 109 -17.50 -18.93 6.59
CA GLN A 109 -17.96 -18.07 7.67
C GLN A 109 -18.62 -16.87 7.00
N GLY A 110 -19.92 -16.80 7.21
CA GLY A 110 -20.94 -15.96 6.62
C GLY A 110 -20.48 -14.61 6.09
N SER A 111 -21.19 -14.18 5.03
CA SER A 111 -21.26 -12.82 4.48
C SER A 111 -20.15 -11.90 4.97
N GLY A 112 -19.32 -11.39 4.06
CA GLY A 112 -18.16 -10.52 4.31
C GLY A 112 -18.34 -9.65 5.56
N PRO A 113 -17.28 -9.20 6.21
CA PRO A 113 -17.37 -8.69 7.59
C PRO A 113 -18.63 -7.86 7.77
N ALA A 114 -19.62 -8.46 8.42
CA ALA A 114 -20.90 -7.83 8.63
C ALA A 114 -20.65 -6.65 9.59
N ILE A 115 -20.45 -5.49 9.00
CA ILE A 115 -20.93 -4.29 9.67
C ILE A 115 -22.44 -4.54 9.72
N LYS A 116 -22.99 -4.81 10.88
CA LYS A 116 -24.40 -4.65 11.10
C LYS A 116 -24.72 -3.22 10.66
N ALA A 117 -25.19 -3.10 9.42
CA ALA A 117 -25.94 -1.95 9.01
C ALA A 117 -27.21 -2.02 9.87
N GLU A 118 -27.20 -1.36 11.00
CA GLU A 118 -28.44 -0.87 11.54
C GLU A 118 -29.03 -0.02 10.43
N GLN A 119 -30.13 -0.50 9.89
CA GLN A 119 -30.94 0.23 8.93
C GLN A 119 -31.31 1.57 9.57
N SER A 120 -30.55 2.60 9.28
CA SER A 120 -30.96 3.97 9.49
C SER A 120 -31.37 4.53 8.13
N THR A 121 -32.68 4.46 7.91
CA THR A 121 -33.42 5.34 7.03
C THR A 121 -33.05 6.79 7.33
N SER A 122 -32.74 7.53 6.30
CA SER A 122 -32.45 8.97 6.20
C SER A 122 -30.97 9.38 6.23
N GLY A 123 -30.56 10.02 5.15
CA GLY A 123 -29.22 10.63 4.97
C GLY A 123 -28.95 11.73 6.01
N GLY A 124 -28.22 11.37 7.07
CA GLY A 124 -27.93 12.32 8.14
C GLY A 124 -26.88 11.86 9.16
N GLN A 125 -26.64 10.56 9.33
CA GLN A 125 -26.05 10.08 10.58
C GLN A 125 -24.51 9.93 10.62
N TYR A 126 -23.81 9.90 9.50
CA TYR A 126 -22.35 9.85 9.50
C TYR A 126 -21.67 11.23 9.32
N GLY A 127 -22.38 12.24 8.82
CA GLY A 127 -21.88 13.59 8.68
C GLY A 127 -21.56 14.28 10.01
N ASP A 128 -22.21 13.86 11.10
CA ASP A 128 -22.03 14.43 12.43
C ASP A 128 -20.87 13.83 13.22
N LEU A 129 -20.33 12.68 12.78
CA LEU A 129 -19.21 12.02 13.47
C LEU A 129 -17.84 12.59 13.12
N PHE A 130 -17.70 13.21 11.95
CA PHE A 130 -16.45 13.84 11.54
C PHE A 130 -16.50 15.35 11.67
N THR A 131 -15.36 15.94 11.91
CA THR A 131 -15.15 17.38 11.79
C THR A 131 -14.47 17.69 10.47
N TYR A 132 -14.83 18.82 9.86
CA TYR A 132 -14.37 19.20 8.53
C TYR A 132 -13.93 20.66 8.48
N ARG A 133 -12.99 20.94 7.57
CA ARG A 133 -12.68 22.30 7.10
C ARG A 133 -12.71 22.31 5.55
N ARG A 134 -12.63 23.47 4.94
CA ARG A 134 -12.35 23.54 3.50
C ARG A 134 -10.95 22.98 3.22
N SER A 135 -10.83 22.17 2.18
CA SER A 135 -9.53 21.66 1.74
C SER A 135 -8.71 22.80 1.16
N GLY A 136 -7.41 22.81 1.44
CA GLY A 136 -6.43 23.66 0.76
C GLY A 136 -6.08 23.18 -0.65
N GLN A 137 -6.48 21.95 -1.00
CA GLN A 137 -6.11 21.28 -2.26
C GLN A 137 -7.16 21.44 -3.38
N GLY A 138 -8.28 22.12 -3.11
CA GLY A 138 -9.32 22.32 -4.13
C GLY A 138 -10.73 22.54 -3.58
N ALA A 139 -11.74 22.35 -4.44
CA ALA A 139 -13.14 22.61 -4.12
C ALA A 139 -13.78 21.44 -3.33
N GLY A 140 -13.22 21.05 -2.19
CA GLY A 140 -13.72 19.98 -1.33
C GLY A 140 -13.49 20.24 0.14
N LEU A 141 -13.78 19.23 0.94
CA LEU A 141 -13.59 19.23 2.39
C LEU A 141 -12.37 18.37 2.76
N ALA A 142 -11.69 18.78 3.82
CA ALA A 142 -10.72 17.99 4.54
C ALA A 142 -11.32 17.51 5.87
N VAL A 143 -11.13 16.25 6.20
CA VAL A 143 -11.48 15.69 7.53
C VAL A 143 -10.43 16.16 8.53
N THR A 144 -10.89 16.72 9.65
CA THR A 144 -10.03 17.26 10.71
C THR A 144 -10.12 16.49 12.04
N GLY A 145 -11.00 15.51 12.15
CA GLY A 145 -11.16 14.70 13.34
C GLY A 145 -12.42 13.84 13.33
N PHE A 146 -12.54 12.99 14.35
CA PHE A 146 -13.66 12.06 14.54
C PHE A 146 -14.18 12.13 15.97
N ARG A 147 -15.49 12.28 16.13
CA ARG A 147 -16.20 12.44 17.41
C ARG A 147 -16.85 11.14 17.90
N GLY A 148 -16.80 10.07 17.12
CA GLY A 148 -17.43 8.80 17.49
C GLY A 148 -16.71 8.13 18.68
N ASP A 149 -17.45 7.38 19.48
CA ASP A 149 -16.93 6.68 20.66
C ASP A 149 -16.03 5.50 20.30
N ASN A 150 -16.25 4.86 19.15
CA ASN A 150 -15.43 3.75 18.68
C ASN A 150 -14.43 4.22 17.62
N LYS A 151 -13.22 4.52 18.08
CA LYS A 151 -12.12 4.92 17.19
C LYS A 151 -11.29 3.75 16.65
N ARG A 152 -11.64 2.50 16.95
CA ARG A 152 -10.82 1.35 16.49
C ARG A 152 -10.80 1.23 14.99
N THR A 153 -11.98 1.21 14.35
CA THR A 153 -12.10 1.17 12.90
C THR A 153 -12.78 2.45 12.41
N ILE A 154 -12.08 3.25 11.64
CA ILE A 154 -12.60 4.50 11.06
C ILE A 154 -12.75 4.32 9.55
N ILE A 155 -13.99 4.50 9.05
CA ILE A 155 -14.29 4.52 7.62
C ILE A 155 -14.51 5.96 7.21
N PHE A 156 -13.55 6.51 6.47
CA PHE A 156 -13.59 7.89 5.98
C PHE A 156 -14.51 7.98 4.76
N GLN A 157 -15.60 8.73 4.89
CA GLN A 157 -16.55 8.93 3.80
C GLN A 157 -16.03 9.99 2.82
N ASN A 158 -16.30 9.80 1.53
CA ASN A 158 -15.92 10.74 0.48
C ASN A 158 -16.93 11.88 0.28
N ARG A 159 -17.98 11.97 1.11
CA ARG A 159 -19.00 13.02 1.05
C ARG A 159 -19.46 13.44 2.44
N CYS A 160 -19.75 14.73 2.56
CA CYS A 160 -20.46 15.32 3.69
C CYS A 160 -21.57 16.21 3.12
N GLY A 161 -22.81 15.72 3.16
CA GLY A 161 -23.92 16.36 2.46
C GLY A 161 -23.64 16.49 0.96
N ASN A 162 -23.71 17.70 0.43
CA ASN A 162 -23.45 17.99 -0.99
C ASN A 162 -21.97 18.22 -1.32
N PHE A 163 -21.07 18.19 -0.32
CA PHE A 163 -19.66 18.46 -0.51
C PHE A 163 -18.86 17.16 -0.63
N SER A 164 -17.90 17.13 -1.56
CA SER A 164 -16.93 16.04 -1.66
C SER A 164 -15.87 16.18 -0.58
N VAL A 165 -15.53 15.07 0.07
CA VAL A 165 -14.38 14.97 0.96
C VAL A 165 -13.21 14.43 0.15
N ILE A 166 -12.14 15.22 0.04
CA ILE A 166 -11.00 14.93 -0.84
C ILE A 166 -9.67 14.81 -0.09
N GLU A 167 -9.65 15.18 1.18
CA GLU A 167 -8.44 15.26 1.98
C GLU A 167 -8.67 14.74 3.41
N ILE A 168 -7.69 14.05 3.97
CA ILE A 168 -7.52 13.89 5.41
C ILE A 168 -6.55 14.99 5.85
N ALA A 169 -6.95 15.83 6.79
CA ALA A 169 -6.16 16.99 7.17
C ALA A 169 -4.88 16.61 7.93
N GLU A 170 -3.94 17.55 7.96
CA GLU A 170 -2.72 17.47 8.75
C GLU A 170 -3.03 17.23 10.23
N ASP A 171 -2.23 16.37 10.89
CA ASP A 171 -2.28 16.01 12.32
C ASP A 171 -3.64 15.51 12.85
N SER A 172 -4.63 15.29 11.97
CA SER A 172 -6.03 15.12 12.37
C SER A 172 -6.32 13.88 13.22
N PHE A 173 -5.49 12.85 13.11
CA PHE A 173 -5.61 11.59 13.85
C PHE A 173 -4.29 11.17 14.50
N SER A 174 -3.35 12.09 14.69
CA SER A 174 -2.03 11.73 15.26
C SER A 174 -2.17 11.26 16.70
N ASN A 175 -1.40 10.21 17.06
CA ASN A 175 -1.38 9.59 18.39
C ASN A 175 -2.72 9.01 18.88
N GLU A 176 -3.66 8.78 17.98
CA GLU A 176 -4.94 8.15 18.32
C GLU A 176 -4.82 6.61 18.40
N GLU A 177 -5.72 5.97 19.14
CA GLU A 177 -5.76 4.52 19.32
C GLU A 177 -6.50 3.79 18.18
N ILE A 178 -6.32 4.25 16.94
CA ILE A 178 -6.95 3.67 15.75
C ILE A 178 -6.26 2.33 15.44
N GLU A 179 -7.06 1.32 15.13
CA GLU A 179 -6.61 -0.02 14.71
C GLU A 179 -6.68 -0.18 13.19
N GLU A 180 -7.75 0.37 12.57
CA GLU A 180 -7.96 0.32 11.11
C GLU A 180 -8.43 1.68 10.59
N ALA A 181 -7.84 2.15 9.49
CA ALA A 181 -8.23 3.33 8.75
C ALA A 181 -8.60 2.95 7.31
N ILE A 182 -9.86 3.17 6.92
CA ILE A 182 -10.38 2.81 5.60
C ILE A 182 -10.80 4.10 4.90
N LEU A 183 -10.03 4.50 3.88
CA LEU A 183 -10.33 5.68 3.08
C LEU A 183 -11.13 5.27 1.84
N THR A 184 -12.27 5.93 1.62
CA THR A 184 -13.10 5.66 0.44
C THR A 184 -12.61 6.41 -0.79
N GLU A 185 -13.03 5.97 -1.95
CA GLU A 185 -12.67 6.59 -3.23
C GLU A 185 -13.13 8.05 -3.29
N GLY A 186 -12.27 8.89 -3.89
CA GLY A 186 -12.47 10.32 -3.95
C GLY A 186 -11.60 11.11 -2.97
N ILE A 187 -11.12 10.48 -1.89
CA ILE A 187 -10.07 11.05 -1.04
C ILE A 187 -8.76 10.85 -1.81
N SER A 188 -8.10 11.95 -2.17
CA SER A 188 -6.91 11.93 -3.03
C SER A 188 -5.63 12.35 -2.32
N VAL A 189 -5.76 12.94 -1.13
CA VAL A 189 -4.62 13.45 -0.34
C VAL A 189 -4.76 13.06 1.12
N ILE A 190 -3.66 12.63 1.73
CA ILE A 190 -3.51 12.52 3.17
C ILE A 190 -2.46 13.53 3.60
N GLY A 191 -2.86 14.44 4.47
CA GLY A 191 -2.01 15.53 4.98
C GLY A 191 -0.89 15.03 5.88
N LYS A 192 0.05 15.93 6.17
CA LYS A 192 1.20 15.69 7.02
C LYS A 192 0.78 15.10 8.38
N CYS A 193 1.50 14.09 8.86
CA CYS A 193 1.33 13.45 10.17
C CYS A 193 -0.11 13.02 10.50
N ALA A 194 -0.97 12.82 9.48
CA ALA A 194 -2.40 12.58 9.69
C ALA A 194 -2.70 11.39 10.62
N PHE A 195 -1.88 10.34 10.59
CA PHE A 195 -1.97 9.16 11.46
C PHE A 195 -0.67 8.88 12.22
N ALA A 196 0.23 9.86 12.33
CA ALA A 196 1.51 9.66 13.02
C ALA A 196 1.30 9.20 14.47
N GLY A 197 2.12 8.26 14.94
CA GLY A 197 2.05 7.75 16.30
C GLY A 197 0.85 6.87 16.63
N CYS A 198 0.04 6.48 15.65
CA CYS A 198 -1.06 5.52 15.83
C CYS A 198 -0.51 4.11 16.01
N ARG A 199 0.03 3.80 17.18
CA ARG A 199 0.79 2.57 17.46
C ARG A 199 -0.02 1.28 17.36
N LYS A 200 -1.37 1.37 17.43
CA LYS A 200 -2.28 0.23 17.25
C LYS A 200 -2.72 0.03 15.80
N LEU A 201 -2.42 1.01 14.93
CA LEU A 201 -2.83 0.97 13.53
C LEU A 201 -2.12 -0.17 12.81
N HIS A 202 -2.88 -1.19 12.45
CA HIS A 202 -2.36 -2.38 11.78
C HIS A 202 -2.89 -2.54 10.36
N GLN A 203 -3.91 -1.76 9.97
CA GLN A 203 -4.47 -1.76 8.63
C GLN A 203 -4.80 -0.34 8.18
N VAL A 204 -4.31 0.00 6.98
CA VAL A 204 -4.69 1.21 6.24
C VAL A 204 -5.12 0.79 4.84
N VAL A 205 -6.35 1.17 4.45
CA VAL A 205 -6.85 0.96 3.09
C VAL A 205 -6.88 2.30 2.39
N LEU A 206 -6.04 2.43 1.38
CA LEU A 206 -5.94 3.64 0.55
C LEU A 206 -6.85 3.50 -0.69
N PRO A 207 -7.55 4.57 -1.11
CA PRO A 207 -8.33 4.55 -2.34
C PRO A 207 -7.42 4.50 -3.57
N MET A 208 -7.89 3.87 -4.63
CA MET A 208 -7.11 3.75 -5.88
C MET A 208 -6.88 5.10 -6.57
N THR A 209 -7.69 6.10 -6.22
CA THR A 209 -7.56 7.50 -6.71
C THR A 209 -6.55 8.34 -5.94
N MET A 210 -5.91 7.78 -4.89
CA MET A 210 -4.90 8.49 -4.09
C MET A 210 -3.73 8.90 -4.96
N LYS A 211 -3.35 10.17 -4.88
CA LYS A 211 -2.23 10.74 -5.63
C LYS A 211 -1.07 11.15 -4.76
N GLU A 212 -1.35 11.56 -3.53
CA GLU A 212 -0.33 12.11 -2.65
C GLU A 212 -0.49 11.60 -1.22
N ILE A 213 0.62 11.15 -0.67
CA ILE A 213 0.80 10.80 0.74
C ILE A 213 1.74 11.86 1.32
N GLY A 214 1.27 12.61 2.32
CA GLY A 214 2.03 13.69 2.95
C GLY A 214 3.21 13.21 3.80
N ASP A 215 3.92 14.17 4.39
CA ASP A 215 5.05 13.88 5.28
C ASP A 215 4.58 13.18 6.56
N GLY A 216 5.32 12.17 7.03
CA GLY A 216 5.07 11.50 8.30
C GLY A 216 3.69 10.85 8.46
N VAL A 217 2.97 10.56 7.36
CA VAL A 217 1.53 10.17 7.42
C VAL A 217 1.25 9.04 8.39
N VAL A 218 2.08 8.00 8.41
CA VAL A 218 2.00 6.87 9.36
C VAL A 218 3.31 6.68 10.12
N GLU A 219 4.02 7.77 10.39
CA GLU A 219 5.24 7.74 11.19
C GLU A 219 4.96 7.07 12.55
N ASP A 220 5.85 6.18 12.99
CA ASP A 220 5.78 5.43 14.25
C ASP A 220 4.51 4.56 14.44
N CYS A 221 3.83 4.20 13.35
CA CYS A 221 2.77 3.19 13.35
C CYS A 221 3.38 1.79 13.40
N SER A 222 3.95 1.38 14.52
CA SER A 222 4.76 0.15 14.66
C SER A 222 3.99 -1.15 14.45
N CYS A 223 2.65 -1.14 14.58
CA CYS A 223 1.80 -2.29 14.28
C CYS A 223 1.45 -2.43 12.79
N LEU A 224 1.73 -1.42 11.94
CA LEU A 224 1.47 -1.47 10.50
C LEU A 224 2.54 -2.33 9.81
N LYS A 225 2.21 -3.59 9.52
CA LYS A 225 3.15 -4.59 8.97
C LYS A 225 3.12 -4.69 7.45
N SER A 226 2.12 -4.10 6.83
CA SER A 226 1.96 -4.09 5.37
C SER A 226 1.08 -2.92 4.95
N LEU A 227 1.38 -2.36 3.78
CA LEU A 227 0.64 -1.25 3.19
C LEU A 227 0.63 -1.41 1.68
N PHE A 228 -0.55 -1.33 1.08
CA PHE A 228 -0.68 -1.28 -0.37
C PHE A 228 -0.71 0.16 -0.85
N LEU A 229 0.18 0.49 -1.78
CA LEU A 229 0.23 1.80 -2.43
C LEU A 229 -0.54 1.76 -3.76
N PRO A 230 -1.48 2.70 -3.96
CA PRO A 230 -2.30 2.74 -5.17
C PRO A 230 -1.47 2.98 -6.44
N MET A 231 -1.86 2.34 -7.54
CA MET A 231 -1.13 2.41 -8.83
C MET A 231 -1.17 3.80 -9.50
N GLN A 232 -1.93 4.76 -8.95
CA GLN A 232 -1.97 6.16 -9.40
C GLN A 232 -1.25 7.12 -8.45
N LEU A 233 -0.60 6.58 -7.41
CA LEU A 233 0.15 7.39 -6.46
C LEU A 233 1.32 8.07 -7.17
N GLU A 234 1.44 9.37 -6.99
CA GLU A 234 2.41 10.23 -7.66
C GLU A 234 3.53 10.68 -6.73
N LYS A 235 3.20 10.94 -5.44
CA LYS A 235 4.15 11.49 -4.46
C LYS A 235 4.03 10.81 -3.11
N ILE A 236 5.18 10.61 -2.47
CA ILE A 236 5.31 10.11 -1.10
C ILE A 236 6.17 11.10 -0.31
N GLY A 237 5.61 11.68 0.75
CA GLY A 237 6.24 12.70 1.57
C GLY A 237 7.45 12.23 2.37
N MET A 238 8.16 13.17 2.97
CA MET A 238 9.30 12.90 3.85
C MET A 238 8.85 12.09 5.07
N GLU A 239 9.64 11.09 5.46
CA GLU A 239 9.38 10.26 6.64
C GLU A 239 7.98 9.61 6.67
N ALA A 240 7.29 9.50 5.51
CA ALA A 240 5.89 9.08 5.42
C ALA A 240 5.59 7.74 6.10
N PHE A 241 6.53 6.81 6.07
CA PHE A 241 6.42 5.46 6.64
C PHE A 241 7.49 5.18 7.71
N LYS A 242 8.18 6.20 8.20
CA LYS A 242 9.25 6.06 9.20
C LYS A 242 8.75 5.34 10.46
N GLY A 243 9.57 4.44 11.01
CA GLY A 243 9.27 3.74 12.26
C GLY A 243 8.11 2.75 12.18
N THR A 244 7.63 2.42 10.99
CA THR A 244 6.56 1.41 10.80
C THR A 244 7.08 0.00 10.95
N GLY A 245 6.16 -0.94 11.21
CA GLY A 245 6.44 -2.38 11.26
C GLY A 245 6.42 -3.07 9.89
N LEU A 246 6.51 -2.32 8.78
CA LEU A 246 6.46 -2.86 7.43
C LEU A 246 7.56 -3.90 7.21
N LYS A 247 7.20 -5.06 6.67
CA LYS A 247 8.15 -6.11 6.29
C LYS A 247 8.55 -6.02 4.83
N THR A 248 7.60 -5.64 4.00
CA THR A 248 7.80 -5.46 2.56
C THR A 248 7.03 -4.24 2.08
N LEU A 249 7.53 -3.57 1.07
CA LEU A 249 6.82 -2.48 0.39
C LEU A 249 7.12 -2.52 -1.11
N SER A 250 6.09 -2.31 -1.92
CA SER A 250 6.23 -2.13 -3.37
C SER A 250 5.80 -0.71 -3.73
N ILE A 251 6.73 0.09 -4.23
CA ILE A 251 6.44 1.45 -4.68
C ILE A 251 6.00 1.41 -6.15
N PRO A 252 4.80 1.93 -6.50
CA PRO A 252 4.28 1.85 -7.85
C PRO A 252 5.05 2.73 -8.84
N LYS A 253 5.02 2.36 -10.12
CA LYS A 253 5.72 3.06 -11.23
C LYS A 253 5.22 4.50 -11.46
N SER A 254 4.04 4.84 -10.96
CA SER A 254 3.49 6.19 -11.04
C SER A 254 4.18 7.19 -10.12
N VAL A 255 4.84 6.70 -9.06
CA VAL A 255 5.55 7.56 -8.10
C VAL A 255 6.79 8.12 -8.76
N TYR A 256 6.85 9.44 -8.87
CA TYR A 256 7.99 10.17 -9.41
C TYR A 256 8.72 11.02 -8.35
N TRP A 257 8.15 11.15 -7.16
CA TRP A 257 8.78 11.87 -6.05
C TRP A 257 8.67 11.09 -4.75
N ILE A 258 9.80 10.89 -4.07
CA ILE A 258 9.93 10.22 -2.78
C ILE A 258 10.75 11.13 -1.89
N GLY A 259 10.21 11.45 -0.71
CA GLY A 259 10.85 12.31 0.28
C GLY A 259 11.99 11.62 1.03
N ASP A 260 12.79 12.43 1.73
CA ASP A 260 13.88 11.92 2.55
C ASP A 260 13.36 11.14 3.75
N GLY A 261 14.11 10.13 4.19
CA GLY A 261 13.79 9.34 5.37
C GLY A 261 12.50 8.52 5.27
N VAL A 262 11.93 8.32 4.07
CA VAL A 262 10.59 7.76 3.89
C VAL A 262 10.36 6.42 4.61
N LEU A 263 11.38 5.60 4.76
CA LEU A 263 11.36 4.30 5.44
C LEU A 263 12.38 4.25 6.60
N ALA A 264 12.87 5.39 7.09
CA ALA A 264 13.83 5.40 8.18
C ALA A 264 13.28 4.66 9.41
N ASN A 265 14.14 3.89 10.08
CA ASN A 265 13.80 3.10 11.27
C ASN A 265 12.68 2.05 11.08
N CYS A 266 12.43 1.60 9.84
CA CYS A 266 11.60 0.43 9.59
C CYS A 266 12.36 -0.86 9.94
N LEU A 267 12.45 -1.18 11.24
CA LEU A 267 13.32 -2.24 11.76
C LEU A 267 12.99 -3.64 11.22
N ALA A 268 11.75 -3.85 10.78
CA ALA A 268 11.27 -5.13 10.25
C ALA A 268 11.31 -5.22 8.72
N LEU A 269 11.75 -4.16 8.00
CA LEU A 269 11.74 -4.13 6.54
C LEU A 269 12.82 -5.07 5.99
N GLU A 270 12.39 -6.14 5.32
CA GLU A 270 13.27 -7.14 4.72
C GLU A 270 13.50 -6.90 3.23
N HIS A 271 12.44 -6.47 2.52
CA HIS A 271 12.45 -6.30 1.07
C HIS A 271 11.70 -5.06 0.63
N ILE A 272 12.22 -4.40 -0.40
CA ILE A 272 11.54 -3.29 -1.08
C ILE A 272 11.66 -3.46 -2.59
N SER A 273 10.58 -3.12 -3.31
CA SER A 273 10.58 -2.94 -4.75
C SER A 273 10.51 -1.46 -5.08
N LEU A 274 11.57 -0.94 -5.68
CA LEU A 274 11.65 0.45 -6.15
C LEU A 274 11.17 0.54 -7.60
N PRO A 275 10.52 1.63 -8.01
CA PRO A 275 10.13 1.83 -9.40
C PRO A 275 11.33 2.20 -10.28
N GLU A 276 11.26 1.82 -11.55
CA GLU A 276 12.36 2.03 -12.53
C GLU A 276 12.61 3.52 -12.88
N ASN A 277 11.71 4.41 -12.50
CA ASN A 277 11.79 5.84 -12.81
C ASN A 277 12.42 6.69 -11.68
N ILE A 278 12.80 6.07 -10.58
CA ILE A 278 13.51 6.78 -9.51
C ILE A 278 14.99 6.89 -9.90
N ASP A 279 15.44 8.12 -10.03
CA ASP A 279 16.82 8.46 -10.45
C ASP A 279 17.78 8.68 -9.28
N ARG A 280 17.27 8.70 -8.05
CA ARG A 280 18.09 8.83 -6.85
C ARG A 280 17.49 8.07 -5.67
N ILE A 281 18.32 7.58 -4.78
CA ILE A 281 17.92 7.12 -3.44
C ILE A 281 17.95 8.34 -2.52
N PRO A 282 16.80 8.76 -1.95
CA PRO A 282 16.73 9.91 -1.05
C PRO A 282 17.64 9.80 0.18
N GLU A 283 17.94 10.93 0.82
CA GLU A 283 18.67 10.94 2.07
C GLU A 283 17.92 10.14 3.14
N ARG A 284 18.65 9.37 3.95
CA ARG A 284 18.12 8.61 5.08
C ARG A 284 16.98 7.62 4.71
N MET A 285 16.79 7.31 3.42
CA MET A 285 15.64 6.52 2.95
C MET A 285 15.47 5.20 3.73
N PHE A 286 16.56 4.48 3.97
CA PHE A 286 16.60 3.22 4.70
C PHE A 286 17.41 3.30 6.00
N GLU A 287 17.64 4.50 6.54
CA GLU A 287 18.37 4.67 7.79
C GLU A 287 17.77 3.82 8.89
N GLY A 288 18.57 2.97 9.55
CA GLY A 288 18.12 2.10 10.63
C GLY A 288 17.27 0.90 10.22
N CYS A 289 17.11 0.59 8.92
CA CYS A 289 16.42 -0.61 8.46
C CYS A 289 17.26 -1.88 8.71
N ALA A 290 17.34 -2.29 9.98
CA ALA A 290 18.27 -3.34 10.41
C ALA A 290 18.00 -4.71 9.77
N ALA A 291 16.75 -5.03 9.39
CA ALA A 291 16.38 -6.29 8.75
C ALA A 291 16.51 -6.27 7.22
N LEU A 292 16.84 -5.13 6.59
CA LEU A 292 16.87 -4.97 5.14
C LEU A 292 18.01 -5.81 4.54
N ARG A 293 17.66 -6.80 3.70
CA ARG A 293 18.62 -7.78 3.13
C ARG A 293 19.02 -7.45 1.72
N LYS A 294 18.09 -6.96 0.90
CA LYS A 294 18.31 -6.74 -0.52
C LYS A 294 17.56 -5.51 -1.00
N VAL A 295 18.27 -4.67 -1.76
CA VAL A 295 17.71 -3.57 -2.53
C VAL A 295 18.25 -3.69 -3.95
N GLN A 296 17.39 -3.49 -4.94
CA GLN A 296 17.80 -3.43 -6.34
C GLN A 296 17.71 -1.98 -6.81
N LEU A 297 18.85 -1.43 -7.19
CA LEU A 297 18.91 -0.14 -7.88
C LEU A 297 18.65 -0.36 -9.37
N ASN A 298 18.09 0.63 -10.01
CA ASN A 298 17.89 0.61 -11.46
C ASN A 298 19.03 1.35 -12.18
N GLU A 299 19.22 1.08 -13.47
CA GLU A 299 20.28 1.66 -14.30
C GLU A 299 20.18 3.18 -14.53
N ARG A 300 19.11 3.81 -14.02
CA ARG A 300 18.93 5.28 -14.07
C ARG A 300 19.29 5.95 -12.76
N THR A 301 19.61 5.17 -11.71
CA THR A 301 19.98 5.74 -10.42
C THR A 301 21.30 6.49 -10.55
N THR A 302 21.27 7.79 -10.33
CA THR A 302 22.45 8.68 -10.46
C THR A 302 23.07 9.05 -9.13
N ALA A 303 22.31 8.94 -8.03
CA ALA A 303 22.77 9.35 -6.71
C ALA A 303 22.20 8.47 -5.58
N ILE A 304 23.01 8.32 -4.53
CA ILE A 304 22.62 7.73 -3.25
C ILE A 304 22.81 8.83 -2.20
N GLY A 305 21.74 9.20 -1.50
CA GLY A 305 21.74 10.29 -0.52
C GLY A 305 22.55 10.01 0.74
N ASN A 306 22.76 11.07 1.55
CA ASN A 306 23.43 10.94 2.84
C ASN A 306 22.70 9.95 3.73
N ARG A 307 23.45 9.06 4.39
CA ARG A 307 22.91 8.07 5.35
C ARG A 307 21.83 7.16 4.75
N ALA A 308 21.74 7.04 3.43
CA ALA A 308 20.63 6.31 2.77
C ALA A 308 20.48 4.86 3.25
N PHE A 309 21.58 4.17 3.56
CA PHE A 309 21.62 2.81 4.12
C PHE A 309 22.32 2.75 5.47
N PHE A 310 22.37 3.87 6.20
CA PHE A 310 23.01 3.91 7.51
C PHE A 310 22.35 2.91 8.47
N GLY A 311 23.13 2.04 9.10
CA GLY A 311 22.61 1.07 10.07
C GLY A 311 21.82 -0.10 9.47
N CYS A 312 21.87 -0.32 8.15
CA CYS A 312 21.28 -1.50 7.49
C CYS A 312 22.15 -2.73 7.77
N SER A 313 22.10 -3.26 9.01
CA SER A 313 23.02 -4.28 9.49
C SER A 313 22.85 -5.67 8.85
N SER A 314 21.68 -5.94 8.23
CA SER A 314 21.45 -7.20 7.48
C SER A 314 21.69 -7.10 5.97
N LEU A 315 22.10 -5.92 5.47
CA LEU A 315 22.40 -5.75 4.05
C LEU A 315 23.73 -6.42 3.71
N GLU A 316 23.67 -7.46 2.90
CA GLU A 316 24.86 -8.26 2.57
C GLU A 316 25.67 -7.64 1.43
N PHE A 317 24.98 -7.18 0.40
CA PHE A 317 25.61 -6.51 -0.75
C PHE A 317 24.64 -5.54 -1.43
N LEU A 318 25.20 -4.61 -2.19
CA LEU A 318 24.44 -3.73 -3.07
C LEU A 318 25.15 -3.64 -4.44
N VAL A 319 24.42 -3.94 -5.51
CA VAL A 319 24.87 -3.68 -6.87
C VAL A 319 24.64 -2.20 -7.17
N ILE A 320 25.71 -1.46 -7.43
CA ILE A 320 25.64 -0.03 -7.75
C ILE A 320 25.96 0.15 -9.23
N PRO A 321 25.00 0.62 -10.04
CA PRO A 321 25.18 0.80 -11.48
C PRO A 321 26.14 1.96 -11.80
N ASP A 322 26.73 1.95 -13.00
CA ASP A 322 27.67 2.96 -13.48
C ASP A 322 27.05 4.36 -13.62
N SER A 323 25.74 4.42 -13.67
CA SER A 323 24.98 5.68 -13.66
C SER A 323 25.15 6.48 -12.36
N VAL A 324 25.54 5.82 -11.25
CA VAL A 324 25.74 6.49 -9.96
C VAL A 324 27.02 7.28 -9.98
N VAL A 325 26.89 8.61 -9.89
CA VAL A 325 28.01 9.57 -9.89
C VAL A 325 28.13 10.33 -8.57
N ASN A 326 27.25 10.06 -7.62
CA ASN A 326 27.30 10.66 -6.28
C ASN A 326 26.81 9.67 -5.22
N ILE A 327 27.58 9.50 -4.15
CA ILE A 327 27.20 8.74 -2.94
C ILE A 327 27.50 9.65 -1.75
N GLY A 328 26.45 9.92 -0.98
CA GLY A 328 26.49 10.87 0.13
C GLY A 328 27.27 10.37 1.34
N ASP A 329 27.45 11.29 2.30
CA ASP A 329 28.17 11.02 3.53
C ASP A 329 27.46 9.95 4.37
N ASP A 330 28.27 9.05 4.95
CA ASP A 330 27.78 7.96 5.81
C ASP A 330 26.71 7.05 5.16
N ALA A 331 26.61 7.04 3.81
CA ALA A 331 25.57 6.30 3.10
C ALA A 331 25.47 4.83 3.54
N PHE A 332 26.60 4.19 3.84
CA PHE A 332 26.71 2.79 4.27
C PHE A 332 27.31 2.61 5.67
N ALA A 333 27.43 3.68 6.46
CA ALA A 333 27.95 3.56 7.81
C ALA A 333 27.03 2.71 8.70
N GLY A 334 27.60 1.84 9.55
CA GLY A 334 26.82 0.94 10.41
C GLY A 334 26.17 -0.27 9.70
N THR A 335 26.52 -0.54 8.44
CA THR A 335 26.25 -1.84 7.80
C THR A 335 27.14 -2.94 8.40
N ASP A 336 26.83 -4.21 8.12
CA ASP A 336 27.65 -5.34 8.59
C ASP A 336 29.09 -5.24 8.06
N LYS A 337 30.04 -5.79 8.81
CA LYS A 337 31.45 -5.86 8.40
C LYS A 337 31.69 -6.69 7.12
N CYS A 338 30.73 -7.54 6.76
CA CYS A 338 30.76 -8.35 5.54
C CYS A 338 30.04 -7.67 4.38
N PHE A 339 29.40 -6.52 4.59
CA PHE A 339 28.76 -5.76 3.51
C PHE A 339 29.73 -5.48 2.37
N MET A 340 29.25 -5.60 1.15
CA MET A 340 30.06 -5.48 -0.06
C MET A 340 29.34 -4.67 -1.14
N ILE A 341 30.06 -3.74 -1.76
CA ILE A 341 29.60 -3.05 -2.96
C ILE A 341 29.97 -3.90 -4.17
N GLN A 342 29.01 -4.18 -5.05
CA GLN A 342 29.25 -4.76 -6.37
C GLN A 342 29.14 -3.66 -7.42
N CYS A 343 30.19 -3.48 -8.23
CA CYS A 343 30.28 -2.37 -9.18
C CYS A 343 31.25 -2.70 -10.34
N SER A 344 31.19 -1.91 -11.42
CA SER A 344 32.13 -2.04 -12.54
C SER A 344 33.47 -1.42 -12.22
N PHE A 345 34.50 -1.89 -12.93
CA PHE A 345 35.85 -1.33 -12.88
C PHE A 345 35.87 0.14 -13.32
N GLY A 346 36.52 1.00 -12.55
CA GLY A 346 36.63 2.44 -12.82
C GLY A 346 35.38 3.26 -12.52
N SER A 347 34.34 2.65 -11.95
CA SER A 347 33.10 3.35 -11.57
C SER A 347 33.29 4.26 -10.34
N TYR A 348 32.41 5.24 -10.17
CA TYR A 348 32.35 6.07 -8.97
C TYR A 348 32.16 5.24 -7.68
N ALA A 349 31.38 4.17 -7.78
CA ALA A 349 31.15 3.27 -6.66
C ALA A 349 32.40 2.52 -6.20
N GLU A 350 33.30 2.13 -7.14
CA GLU A 350 34.60 1.56 -6.80
C GLU A 350 35.50 2.57 -6.09
N GLU A 351 35.57 3.81 -6.57
CA GLU A 351 36.36 4.88 -5.94
C GLU A 351 35.83 5.17 -4.52
N TYR A 352 34.51 5.28 -4.37
CA TYR A 352 33.87 5.46 -3.08
C TYR A 352 34.21 4.31 -2.11
N ALA A 353 34.07 3.07 -2.55
CA ALA A 353 34.37 1.88 -1.74
C ALA A 353 35.80 1.88 -1.23
N ARG A 354 36.77 2.20 -2.11
CA ARG A 354 38.22 2.31 -1.75
C ARG A 354 38.43 3.42 -0.72
N LYS A 355 37.87 4.60 -0.94
CA LYS A 355 38.02 5.77 -0.04
C LYS A 355 37.47 5.49 1.35
N HIS A 356 36.30 4.82 1.44
CA HIS A 356 35.63 4.54 2.70
C HIS A 356 35.98 3.16 3.29
N LYS A 357 36.92 2.42 2.67
CA LYS A 357 37.39 1.08 3.11
C LYS A 357 36.25 0.06 3.20
N ILE A 358 35.28 0.16 2.30
CA ILE A 358 34.19 -0.81 2.15
C ILE A 358 34.67 -1.93 1.22
N LYS A 359 34.35 -3.18 1.52
CA LYS A 359 34.63 -4.31 0.62
C LYS A 359 33.89 -4.10 -0.70
N TYR A 360 34.54 -4.44 -1.81
CA TYR A 360 33.88 -4.39 -3.11
C TYR A 360 34.28 -5.55 -4.00
N GLN A 361 33.42 -5.85 -4.95
CA GLN A 361 33.60 -6.86 -5.99
C GLN A 361 33.30 -6.24 -7.35
N LEU A 362 34.20 -6.47 -8.29
CA LEU A 362 33.99 -6.07 -9.68
C LEU A 362 33.09 -7.09 -10.39
N VAL A 363 32.05 -6.60 -11.09
CA VAL A 363 31.07 -7.37 -11.81
C VAL A 363 30.90 -6.85 -13.22
#